data_9505d723af0f6d713a642628f3be1db6
#
_entry.id   9505d723af0f6d713a642628f3be1db6
#
_cell.length_a   1.000
_cell.length_b   1.000
_cell.length_c   1.000
_cell.angle_alpha   90.00
_cell.angle_beta   90.00
_cell.angle_gamma   90.00
#
_symmetry.space_group_name_H-M   'P 1'
#
loop_
_entity.id
_entity.type
_entity.pdbx_description
1 polymer ?
#
loop_
_entity_poly.entity_id
_entity_poly.type
_entity_poly.pdbx_seq_one_letter_code
_entity_poly.pdbx_strand_id
1 'polypeptide(L)'
;MMTKVKAQGLVSDLMPNIKLMQAAGHFLFNYHSENGGMTGLLRKIYASTHAILITIHFACMGINMAQYSDEVNELTANTITVLFFTHTIIKLGFFALNSKSFYRTLAVWNQSNSHPLFTESDARYHQIALTKMRRLLYFICGMTVLSVVSWVTLTFFGESVRLITSKETNETLTEVAPRLPLKAWYPFNAMSGTMYIIAFAFQVYWLLFSMAIANLMDVMFCSWLIFACEQLQHLKAIMKPLMELSASLDTYRPNTAELFRASSTEKSEKIPDTVDMDIRGIYSTQQDFGMTLRGAGGRLQTFGQQNNNPNGLTPKQEMLARSAIKYWVERHKHVVRLVASIGDTYGTALLFHMLVSTITLTLLAYQATKINGINVYAFSTIGYLSYTLGQVFHFCIFGNRLIEESSSVMEAAYSCQWYDGSEEAKTFVQIVCQQCQKAMSISGAKFFTVSLDLFASVLGAVVTYFMVLVQLK
;
A
#
# COMPACT_ATOMS: atom_id res chain seq x y z
N MET A 1 16.40 -15.69 27.66
CA MET A 1 14.94 -15.62 27.91
C MET A 1 14.42 -14.41 27.12
N MET A 2 14.12 -14.59 25.81
CA MET A 2 13.62 -13.50 24.96
C MET A 2 12.12 -13.44 25.11
N THR A 3 11.64 -12.31 25.61
CA THR A 3 10.23 -11.97 25.82
C THR A 3 9.44 -12.15 24.51
N LYS A 4 8.35 -12.90 24.60
CA LYS A 4 7.30 -12.99 23.57
C LYS A 4 6.87 -11.59 23.18
N VAL A 5 7.33 -11.09 22.05
CA VAL A 5 6.75 -9.88 21.45
C VAL A 5 5.40 -10.30 20.86
N LYS A 6 4.35 -10.30 21.68
CA LYS A 6 2.99 -10.22 21.19
C LYS A 6 2.97 -9.03 20.22
N ALA A 7 2.32 -9.18 19.05
CA ALA A 7 2.03 -8.06 18.16
C ALA A 7 1.13 -7.06 18.91
N GLN A 8 1.75 -6.26 19.76
CA GLN A 8 1.16 -5.16 20.49
C GLN A 8 1.44 -3.89 19.70
N GLY A 9 0.45 -3.06 19.53
CA GLY A 9 0.56 -1.81 18.81
C GLY A 9 0.07 -1.88 17.35
N LEU A 10 0.47 -0.90 16.58
CA LEU A 10 0.00 -0.66 15.18
C LEU A 10 0.27 -1.84 14.22
N VAL A 11 1.23 -2.71 14.48
CA VAL A 11 1.49 -3.90 13.65
C VAL A 11 0.31 -4.87 13.65
N SER A 12 -0.50 -4.91 14.73
CA SER A 12 -1.72 -5.73 14.78
C SER A 12 -2.70 -5.39 13.67
N ASP A 13 -2.68 -4.15 13.19
CA ASP A 13 -3.57 -3.65 12.16
C ASP A 13 -3.23 -4.17 10.76
N LEU A 14 -1.94 -4.45 10.52
CA LEU A 14 -1.42 -5.03 9.30
C LEU A 14 -1.45 -6.57 9.29
N MET A 15 -1.84 -7.21 10.39
CA MET A 15 -1.83 -8.67 10.52
C MET A 15 -2.67 -9.39 9.46
N PRO A 16 -3.83 -8.91 9.01
CA PRO A 16 -4.56 -9.56 7.91
C PRO A 16 -3.71 -9.63 6.63
N ASN A 17 -3.06 -8.52 6.25
CA ASN A 17 -2.18 -8.46 5.08
C ASN A 17 -0.97 -9.39 5.24
N ILE A 18 -0.30 -9.34 6.40
CA ILE A 18 0.87 -10.18 6.70
C ILE A 18 0.52 -11.66 6.66
N LYS A 19 -0.62 -12.07 7.25
CA LYS A 19 -1.08 -13.47 7.22
C LYS A 19 -1.34 -13.97 5.79
N LEU A 20 -2.01 -13.15 4.97
CA LEU A 20 -2.25 -13.49 3.57
C LEU A 20 -0.95 -13.56 2.76
N MET A 21 -0.01 -12.64 2.97
CA MET A 21 1.32 -12.70 2.35
C MET A 21 2.08 -13.97 2.75
N GLN A 22 2.02 -14.36 4.02
CA GLN A 22 2.63 -15.62 4.50
C GLN A 22 1.96 -16.85 3.87
N ALA A 23 0.63 -16.85 3.74
CA ALA A 23 -0.10 -17.92 3.06
C ALA A 23 0.24 -18.01 1.56
N ALA A 24 0.51 -16.86 0.92
CA ALA A 24 0.96 -16.80 -0.47
C ALA A 24 2.45 -17.15 -0.67
N GLY A 25 3.18 -17.51 0.39
CA GLY A 25 4.58 -17.95 0.30
C GLY A 25 5.64 -16.85 0.36
N HIS A 26 5.28 -15.63 0.78
CA HIS A 26 6.28 -14.58 1.01
C HIS A 26 7.19 -14.91 2.19
N PHE A 27 8.46 -14.48 2.11
CA PHE A 27 9.49 -14.72 3.12
C PHE A 27 9.33 -13.82 4.36
N LEU A 28 8.17 -13.90 5.02
CA LEU A 28 7.83 -13.16 6.22
C LEU A 28 7.80 -14.07 7.44
N PHE A 29 8.92 -14.24 8.13
CA PHE A 29 9.06 -15.24 9.19
C PHE A 29 8.92 -14.70 10.61
N ASN A 30 9.28 -13.45 10.86
CA ASN A 30 9.56 -12.96 12.21
C ASN A 30 8.35 -12.48 13.03
N TYR A 31 7.16 -12.32 12.42
CA TYR A 31 6.00 -11.76 13.13
C TYR A 31 5.02 -12.77 13.71
N HIS A 32 5.22 -14.06 13.46
CA HIS A 32 4.32 -15.10 13.95
C HIS A 32 4.99 -16.30 14.60
N SER A 33 6.30 -16.44 14.51
CA SER A 33 6.99 -17.55 15.17
C SER A 33 7.54 -17.08 16.50
N GLU A 34 7.19 -17.76 17.55
CA GLU A 34 8.09 -17.97 18.66
C GLU A 34 9.38 -18.47 18.03
N ASN A 35 10.41 -17.63 18.05
CA ASN A 35 11.67 -17.86 17.38
C ASN A 35 12.22 -19.25 17.71
N GLY A 36 12.47 -20.09 16.72
CA GLY A 36 13.23 -21.30 16.83
C GLY A 36 12.47 -22.61 16.96
N GLY A 37 11.14 -22.61 16.88
CA GLY A 37 10.36 -23.84 16.90
C GLY A 37 10.20 -24.50 15.51
N MET A 38 9.74 -25.76 15.49
CA MET A 38 9.38 -26.53 14.29
C MET A 38 8.50 -25.72 13.31
N THR A 39 7.61 -24.88 13.81
CA THR A 39 6.74 -24.00 13.02
C THR A 39 7.50 -22.99 12.18
N GLY A 40 8.58 -22.41 12.69
CA GLY A 40 9.43 -21.48 11.93
C GLY A 40 10.18 -22.19 10.80
N LEU A 41 10.67 -23.41 11.05
CA LEU A 41 11.32 -24.25 10.04
C LEU A 41 10.32 -24.63 8.94
N LEU A 42 9.13 -25.11 9.30
CA LEU A 42 8.08 -25.48 8.33
C LEU A 42 7.68 -24.32 7.42
N ARG A 43 7.60 -23.10 7.94
CA ARG A 43 7.31 -21.90 7.13
C ARG A 43 8.43 -21.58 6.16
N LYS A 44 9.69 -21.70 6.58
CA LYS A 44 10.83 -21.51 5.67
C LYS A 44 10.81 -22.55 4.56
N ILE A 45 10.58 -23.82 4.90
CA ILE A 45 10.44 -24.91 3.92
C ILE A 45 9.29 -24.60 2.96
N TYR A 46 8.12 -24.21 3.47
CA TYR A 46 6.97 -23.86 2.66
C TYR A 46 7.27 -22.72 1.67
N ALA A 47 7.82 -21.60 2.14
CA ALA A 47 8.15 -20.46 1.27
C ALA A 47 9.24 -20.81 0.24
N SER A 48 10.26 -21.60 0.65
CA SER A 48 11.31 -22.05 -0.26
C SER A 48 10.76 -23.01 -1.32
N THR A 49 9.91 -23.95 -0.94
CA THR A 49 9.24 -24.86 -1.87
C THR A 49 8.38 -24.11 -2.87
N HIS A 50 7.60 -23.11 -2.41
CA HIS A 50 6.84 -22.24 -3.28
C HIS A 50 7.74 -21.50 -4.29
N ALA A 51 8.83 -20.91 -3.84
CA ALA A 51 9.76 -20.19 -4.72
C ALA A 51 10.40 -21.13 -5.76
N ILE A 52 10.77 -22.34 -5.38
CA ILE A 52 11.33 -23.36 -6.30
C ILE A 52 10.28 -23.77 -7.34
N LEU A 53 9.06 -24.12 -6.91
CA LEU A 53 8.02 -24.59 -7.80
C LEU A 53 7.55 -23.53 -8.80
N ILE A 54 7.42 -22.26 -8.38
CA ILE A 54 7.08 -21.18 -9.31
C ILE A 54 8.19 -20.93 -10.33
N THR A 55 9.46 -21.09 -9.91
CA THR A 55 10.61 -20.97 -10.83
C THR A 55 10.64 -22.11 -11.84
N ILE A 56 10.34 -23.35 -11.42
CA ILE A 56 10.20 -24.49 -12.31
C ILE A 56 9.07 -24.26 -13.31
N HIS A 57 7.90 -23.79 -12.85
CA HIS A 57 6.78 -23.49 -13.72
C HIS A 57 7.14 -22.40 -14.76
N PHE A 58 7.83 -21.36 -14.32
CA PHE A 58 8.35 -20.30 -15.18
C PHE A 58 9.32 -20.85 -16.24
N ALA A 59 10.23 -21.75 -15.85
CA ALA A 59 11.15 -22.41 -16.79
C ALA A 59 10.39 -23.25 -17.83
N CYS A 60 9.35 -23.98 -17.42
CA CYS A 60 8.47 -24.74 -18.34
C CYS A 60 7.79 -23.84 -19.37
N MET A 61 7.37 -22.61 -18.98
CA MET A 61 6.80 -21.64 -19.90
C MET A 61 7.86 -21.06 -20.84
N GLY A 62 9.07 -20.78 -20.34
CA GLY A 62 10.20 -20.32 -21.17
C GLY A 62 10.61 -21.36 -22.22
N ILE A 63 10.64 -22.64 -21.86
CA ILE A 63 10.91 -23.74 -22.80
C ILE A 63 9.83 -23.81 -23.87
N ASN A 64 8.55 -23.72 -23.47
CA ASN A 64 7.43 -23.68 -24.43
C ASN A 64 7.56 -22.50 -25.42
N MET A 65 7.89 -21.32 -24.91
CA MET A 65 8.09 -20.13 -25.72
C MET A 65 9.23 -20.32 -26.74
N ALA A 66 10.35 -20.94 -26.31
CA ALA A 66 11.49 -21.19 -27.19
C ALA A 66 11.20 -22.24 -28.28
N GLN A 67 10.30 -23.21 -28.01
CA GLN A 67 9.94 -24.27 -28.97
C GLN A 67 8.88 -23.81 -30.00
N TYR A 68 8.03 -22.84 -29.64
CA TYR A 68 6.88 -22.41 -30.46
C TYR A 68 6.96 -20.91 -30.75
N SER A 69 8.12 -20.44 -31.22
CA SER A 69 8.36 -19.01 -31.50
C SER A 69 8.17 -18.61 -32.97
N ASP A 70 7.80 -19.54 -33.83
CA ASP A 70 7.78 -19.32 -35.32
C ASP A 70 6.66 -18.37 -35.77
N GLU A 71 5.54 -18.30 -35.02
CA GLU A 71 4.47 -17.35 -35.29
C GLU A 71 4.50 -16.13 -34.35
N VAL A 72 4.55 -14.93 -34.92
CA VAL A 72 4.60 -13.67 -34.18
C VAL A 72 3.44 -13.52 -33.17
N ASN A 73 2.24 -13.98 -33.55
CA ASN A 73 1.07 -13.88 -32.65
C ASN A 73 1.20 -14.83 -31.46
N GLU A 74 1.65 -16.06 -31.68
CA GLU A 74 1.91 -17.01 -30.60
C GLU A 74 3.08 -16.57 -29.70
N LEU A 75 4.15 -16.10 -30.31
CA LEU A 75 5.29 -15.54 -29.59
C LEU A 75 4.85 -14.38 -28.66
N THR A 76 4.03 -13.46 -29.19
CA THR A 76 3.55 -12.32 -28.42
C THR A 76 2.68 -12.77 -27.24
N ALA A 77 1.75 -13.72 -27.46
CA ALA A 77 0.89 -14.24 -26.40
C ALA A 77 1.70 -14.97 -25.29
N ASN A 78 2.67 -15.79 -25.72
CA ASN A 78 3.56 -16.49 -24.79
C ASN A 78 4.43 -15.51 -24.00
N THR A 79 4.97 -14.48 -24.67
CA THR A 79 5.78 -13.42 -24.04
C THR A 79 4.98 -12.68 -22.97
N ILE A 80 3.74 -12.30 -23.21
CA ILE A 80 2.88 -11.65 -22.24
C ILE A 80 2.69 -12.50 -20.98
N THR A 81 2.47 -13.80 -21.15
CA THR A 81 2.29 -14.73 -20.03
C THR A 81 3.60 -14.93 -19.25
N VAL A 82 4.72 -15.05 -19.94
CA VAL A 82 6.05 -15.12 -19.32
C VAL A 82 6.36 -13.83 -18.55
N LEU A 83 6.03 -12.65 -19.09
CA LEU A 83 6.20 -11.36 -18.42
C LEU A 83 5.37 -11.26 -17.12
N PHE A 84 4.16 -11.81 -17.12
CA PHE A 84 3.34 -11.89 -15.90
C PHE A 84 4.04 -12.67 -14.78
N PHE A 85 4.59 -13.85 -15.08
CA PHE A 85 5.33 -14.64 -14.10
C PHE A 85 6.69 -14.01 -13.75
N THR A 86 7.37 -13.40 -14.72
CA THR A 86 8.59 -12.60 -14.49
C THR A 86 8.33 -11.53 -13.44
N HIS A 87 7.24 -10.78 -13.58
CA HIS A 87 6.83 -9.75 -12.63
C HIS A 87 6.64 -10.31 -11.21
N THR A 88 5.96 -11.44 -11.10
CA THR A 88 5.73 -12.11 -9.81
C THR A 88 7.04 -12.58 -9.18
N ILE A 89 7.92 -13.22 -9.95
CA ILE A 89 9.22 -13.74 -9.48
C ILE A 89 10.13 -12.59 -9.05
N ILE A 90 10.18 -11.50 -9.81
CA ILE A 90 10.95 -10.30 -9.44
C ILE A 90 10.45 -9.75 -8.11
N LYS A 91 9.14 -9.59 -7.92
CA LYS A 91 8.56 -9.10 -6.66
C LYS A 91 8.90 -10.04 -5.49
N LEU A 92 8.75 -11.35 -5.67
CA LEU A 92 9.05 -12.35 -4.64
C LEU A 92 10.54 -12.32 -4.28
N GLY A 93 11.43 -12.35 -5.27
CA GLY A 93 12.88 -12.32 -5.09
C GLY A 93 13.35 -11.01 -4.45
N PHE A 94 12.82 -9.89 -4.92
CA PHE A 94 13.13 -8.59 -4.34
C PHE A 94 12.72 -8.51 -2.85
N PHE A 95 11.53 -9.00 -2.51
CA PHE A 95 11.06 -9.07 -1.15
C PHE A 95 11.95 -9.99 -0.27
N ALA A 96 12.34 -11.14 -0.79
CA ALA A 96 13.23 -12.07 -0.09
C ALA A 96 14.60 -11.44 0.22
N LEU A 97 15.18 -10.72 -0.74
CA LEU A 97 16.49 -10.07 -0.60
C LEU A 97 16.43 -8.83 0.30
N ASN A 98 15.35 -8.06 0.24
CA ASN A 98 15.18 -6.80 0.98
C ASN A 98 14.30 -6.94 2.24
N SER A 99 14.12 -8.13 2.77
CA SER A 99 13.30 -8.38 3.95
C SER A 99 13.69 -7.52 5.17
N LYS A 100 14.99 -7.22 5.35
CA LYS A 100 15.48 -6.33 6.42
C LYS A 100 14.91 -4.91 6.30
N SER A 101 14.81 -4.37 5.08
CA SER A 101 14.23 -3.05 4.84
C SER A 101 12.74 -3.04 5.16
N PHE A 102 12.03 -4.10 4.77
CA PHE A 102 10.62 -4.27 5.10
C PHE A 102 10.38 -4.29 6.62
N TYR A 103 11.18 -5.05 7.39
CA TYR A 103 11.07 -5.06 8.85
C TYR A 103 11.43 -3.72 9.48
N ARG A 104 12.36 -2.96 8.89
CA ARG A 104 12.66 -1.59 9.32
C ARG A 104 11.44 -0.70 9.13
N THR A 105 10.77 -0.78 8.00
CA THR A 105 9.55 0.00 7.73
C THR A 105 8.43 -0.37 8.71
N LEU A 106 8.26 -1.65 9.03
CA LEU A 106 7.32 -2.09 10.07
C LEU A 106 7.70 -1.57 11.46
N ALA A 107 8.99 -1.49 11.78
CA ALA A 107 9.44 -0.91 13.04
C ALA A 107 9.17 0.60 13.11
N VAL A 108 9.39 1.32 12.02
CA VAL A 108 9.02 2.74 11.91
C VAL A 108 7.50 2.91 12.02
N TRP A 109 6.72 2.09 11.34
CA TRP A 109 5.26 2.08 11.44
C TRP A 109 4.78 1.93 12.89
N ASN A 110 5.41 1.05 13.66
CA ASN A 110 4.97 0.73 15.03
C ASN A 110 5.32 1.83 16.06
N GLN A 111 6.05 2.87 15.65
CA GLN A 111 6.34 4.00 16.54
C GLN A 111 5.08 4.86 16.68
N SER A 112 4.50 4.89 17.87
CA SER A 112 3.37 5.77 18.16
C SER A 112 3.73 6.75 19.26
N ASN A 113 3.44 8.04 19.01
CA ASN A 113 3.42 9.07 20.04
C ASN A 113 1.95 9.41 20.28
N SER A 114 1.53 9.42 21.53
CA SER A 114 0.20 9.85 21.94
C SER A 114 0.31 11.13 22.76
N HIS A 115 -0.67 12.01 22.60
CA HIS A 115 -0.77 13.23 23.42
C HIS A 115 -2.21 13.35 23.92
N PRO A 116 -2.44 13.68 25.20
CA PRO A 116 -3.78 13.70 25.78
C PRO A 116 -4.81 14.53 25.02
N LEU A 117 -4.41 15.69 24.47
CA LEU A 117 -5.28 16.57 23.68
C LEU A 117 -5.72 15.96 22.34
N PHE A 118 -4.94 15.04 21.78
CA PHE A 118 -5.15 14.51 20.43
C PHE A 118 -5.56 13.04 20.41
N THR A 119 -5.76 12.43 21.57
CA THR A 119 -6.04 10.98 21.67
C THR A 119 -7.28 10.58 20.88
N GLU A 120 -8.37 11.35 20.98
CA GLU A 120 -9.62 11.07 20.30
C GLU A 120 -9.47 11.28 18.78
N SER A 121 -8.91 12.40 18.35
CA SER A 121 -8.68 12.69 16.94
C SER A 121 -7.69 11.71 16.30
N ASP A 122 -6.62 11.33 17.00
CA ASP A 122 -5.65 10.33 16.55
C ASP A 122 -6.31 8.96 16.37
N ALA A 123 -7.11 8.52 17.34
CA ALA A 123 -7.88 7.28 17.25
C ALA A 123 -8.86 7.30 16.06
N ARG A 124 -9.53 8.42 15.81
CA ARG A 124 -10.47 8.56 14.69
C ARG A 124 -9.77 8.46 13.34
N TYR A 125 -8.70 9.21 13.10
CA TYR A 125 -7.96 9.15 11.83
C TYR A 125 -7.29 7.79 11.64
N HIS A 126 -6.84 7.16 12.71
CA HIS A 126 -6.35 5.79 12.69
C HIS A 126 -7.43 4.79 12.24
N GLN A 127 -8.64 4.87 12.78
CA GLN A 127 -9.78 4.07 12.37
C GLN A 127 -10.17 4.28 10.90
N ILE A 128 -10.14 5.52 10.42
CA ILE A 128 -10.39 5.84 9.01
C ILE A 128 -9.32 5.17 8.13
N ALA A 129 -8.05 5.27 8.51
CA ALA A 129 -6.95 4.62 7.80
C ALA A 129 -7.17 3.09 7.72
N LEU A 130 -7.47 2.45 8.85
CA LEU A 130 -7.73 1.01 8.92
C LEU A 130 -8.90 0.59 8.03
N THR A 131 -10.00 1.34 8.07
CA THR A 131 -11.17 1.05 7.25
C THR A 131 -10.85 1.11 5.76
N LYS A 132 -10.10 2.14 5.33
CA LYS A 132 -9.65 2.29 3.93
C LYS A 132 -8.71 1.16 3.52
N MET A 133 -7.74 0.82 4.38
CA MET A 133 -6.79 -0.27 4.14
C MET A 133 -7.49 -1.63 4.02
N ARG A 134 -8.43 -1.94 4.92
CA ARG A 134 -9.21 -3.20 4.87
C ARG A 134 -10.11 -3.26 3.65
N ARG A 135 -10.78 -2.15 3.30
CA ARG A 135 -11.59 -2.06 2.07
C ARG A 135 -10.74 -2.34 0.84
N LEU A 136 -9.55 -1.75 0.76
CA LEU A 136 -8.60 -2.00 -0.32
C LEU A 136 -8.19 -3.48 -0.38
N LEU A 137 -7.81 -4.07 0.76
CA LEU A 137 -7.41 -5.49 0.84
C LEU A 137 -8.52 -6.41 0.31
N TYR A 138 -9.76 -6.25 0.81
CA TYR A 138 -10.88 -7.09 0.39
C TYR A 138 -11.24 -6.89 -1.09
N PHE A 139 -11.19 -5.64 -1.57
CA PHE A 139 -11.44 -5.33 -2.98
C PHE A 139 -10.42 -6.03 -3.88
N ILE A 140 -9.13 -5.89 -3.59
CA ILE A 140 -8.07 -6.51 -4.41
C ILE A 140 -8.09 -8.04 -4.30
N CYS A 141 -8.35 -8.61 -3.12
CA CYS A 141 -8.52 -10.07 -2.97
C CYS A 141 -9.71 -10.56 -3.80
N GLY A 142 -10.85 -9.88 -3.77
CA GLY A 142 -12.02 -10.21 -4.59
C GLY A 142 -11.72 -10.13 -6.09
N MET A 143 -11.07 -9.06 -6.52
CA MET A 143 -10.64 -8.90 -7.93
C MET A 143 -9.63 -9.97 -8.36
N THR A 144 -8.73 -10.39 -7.47
CA THR A 144 -7.77 -11.48 -7.75
C THR A 144 -8.50 -12.78 -7.99
N VAL A 145 -9.43 -13.15 -7.10
CA VAL A 145 -10.24 -14.38 -7.26
C VAL A 145 -11.09 -14.31 -8.54
N LEU A 146 -11.76 -13.20 -8.77
CA LEU A 146 -12.57 -12.99 -9.97
C LEU A 146 -11.74 -13.13 -11.27
N SER A 147 -10.54 -12.55 -11.29
CA SER A 147 -9.63 -12.65 -12.45
C SER A 147 -9.19 -14.09 -12.70
N VAL A 148 -8.83 -14.84 -11.65
CA VAL A 148 -8.45 -16.26 -11.78
C VAL A 148 -9.64 -17.09 -12.26
N VAL A 149 -10.83 -16.92 -11.67
CA VAL A 149 -12.04 -17.64 -12.09
C VAL A 149 -12.37 -17.33 -13.54
N SER A 150 -12.33 -16.06 -13.94
CA SER A 150 -12.57 -15.66 -15.33
C SER A 150 -11.56 -16.29 -16.29
N TRP A 151 -10.27 -16.28 -15.94
CA TRP A 151 -9.23 -16.87 -16.79
C TRP A 151 -9.42 -18.38 -16.96
N VAL A 152 -9.65 -19.10 -15.85
CA VAL A 152 -9.89 -20.54 -15.87
C VAL A 152 -11.18 -20.88 -16.65
N THR A 153 -12.26 -20.12 -16.44
CA THR A 153 -13.53 -20.31 -17.13
C THR A 153 -13.37 -20.13 -18.64
N LEU A 154 -12.63 -19.12 -19.08
CA LEU A 154 -12.38 -18.88 -20.51
C LEU A 154 -11.66 -20.04 -21.22
N THR A 155 -10.90 -20.87 -20.48
CA THR A 155 -10.24 -22.05 -21.08
C THR A 155 -11.24 -23.10 -21.58
N PHE A 156 -12.44 -23.16 -20.99
CA PHE A 156 -13.48 -24.11 -21.38
C PHE A 156 -14.33 -23.66 -22.56
N PHE A 157 -14.34 -22.34 -22.88
CA PHE A 157 -15.12 -21.79 -23.99
C PHE A 157 -14.33 -21.72 -25.30
N GLY A 158 -13.04 -21.97 -25.31
CA GLY A 158 -12.21 -21.95 -26.49
C GLY A 158 -12.05 -23.35 -27.09
N GLU A 159 -12.43 -23.56 -28.34
CA GLU A 159 -12.09 -24.79 -29.06
C GLU A 159 -10.58 -24.83 -29.29
N SER A 160 -9.95 -25.91 -28.86
CA SER A 160 -8.54 -26.19 -29.13
C SER A 160 -8.48 -27.21 -30.25
N VAL A 161 -8.16 -26.77 -31.45
CA VAL A 161 -7.88 -27.63 -32.57
C VAL A 161 -6.39 -27.82 -32.69
N ARG A 162 -5.91 -29.05 -32.57
CA ARG A 162 -4.51 -29.42 -32.81
C ARG A 162 -4.38 -30.11 -34.15
N LEU A 163 -3.52 -29.57 -34.98
CA LEU A 163 -3.13 -30.24 -36.23
C LEU A 163 -2.11 -31.32 -35.88
N ILE A 164 -2.47 -32.57 -36.01
CA ILE A 164 -1.57 -33.73 -35.90
C ILE A 164 -1.29 -34.23 -37.31
N THR A 165 -0.03 -34.08 -37.73
CA THR A 165 0.41 -34.71 -38.97
C THR A 165 0.69 -36.17 -38.67
N SER A 166 -0.10 -37.07 -39.23
CA SER A 166 0.15 -38.50 -39.17
C SER A 166 1.45 -38.82 -39.90
N LYS A 167 2.40 -39.44 -39.22
CA LYS A 167 3.68 -39.85 -39.82
C LYS A 167 3.55 -40.94 -40.90
N GLU A 168 2.39 -41.62 -40.95
CA GLU A 168 2.17 -42.72 -41.87
C GLU A 168 1.46 -42.28 -43.17
N THR A 169 0.59 -41.26 -43.10
CA THR A 169 -0.24 -40.85 -44.25
C THR A 169 0.06 -39.44 -44.76
N ASN A 170 0.91 -38.67 -44.08
CA ASN A 170 1.19 -37.25 -44.35
C ASN A 170 -0.09 -36.37 -44.34
N GLU A 171 -1.20 -36.89 -43.81
CA GLU A 171 -2.46 -36.16 -43.69
C GLU A 171 -2.49 -35.42 -42.36
N THR A 172 -2.90 -34.17 -42.39
CA THR A 172 -3.15 -33.36 -41.19
C THR A 172 -4.53 -33.68 -40.65
N LEU A 173 -4.59 -34.46 -39.59
CA LEU A 173 -5.81 -34.73 -38.81
C LEU A 173 -5.99 -33.63 -37.78
N THR A 174 -7.19 -33.09 -37.71
CA THR A 174 -7.57 -32.13 -36.65
C THR A 174 -8.11 -32.89 -35.46
N GLU A 175 -7.39 -32.88 -34.35
CA GLU A 175 -7.84 -33.44 -33.08
C GLU A 175 -8.21 -32.30 -32.11
N VAL A 176 -9.39 -32.41 -31.49
CA VAL A 176 -9.81 -31.48 -30.45
C VAL A 176 -9.09 -31.88 -29.17
N ALA A 177 -8.09 -31.09 -28.81
CA ALA A 177 -7.35 -31.31 -27.56
C ALA A 177 -7.82 -30.34 -26.47
N PRO A 178 -7.99 -30.80 -25.21
CA PRO A 178 -8.38 -29.93 -24.12
C PRO A 178 -7.32 -28.84 -23.88
N ARG A 179 -7.77 -27.60 -23.64
CA ARG A 179 -6.88 -26.46 -23.38
C ARG A 179 -6.41 -26.44 -21.93
N LEU A 180 -5.16 -26.12 -21.76
CA LEU A 180 -4.61 -25.71 -20.47
C LEU A 180 -4.74 -24.19 -20.30
N PRO A 181 -4.92 -23.70 -19.05
CA PRO A 181 -4.99 -22.25 -18.76
C PRO A 181 -3.76 -21.46 -19.24
N LEU A 182 -2.60 -22.09 -19.24
CA LEU A 182 -1.31 -21.50 -19.61
C LEU A 182 -0.58 -22.40 -20.60
N LYS A 183 0.09 -21.79 -21.58
CA LYS A 183 0.97 -22.53 -22.50
C LYS A 183 2.31 -22.81 -21.78
N ALA A 184 2.55 -24.06 -21.44
CA ALA A 184 3.78 -24.51 -20.79
C ALA A 184 4.19 -25.87 -21.33
N TRP A 185 5.51 -26.10 -21.43
CA TRP A 185 6.06 -27.40 -21.76
C TRP A 185 6.08 -28.30 -20.53
N TYR A 186 5.72 -29.56 -20.71
CA TYR A 186 5.83 -30.60 -19.65
C TYR A 186 6.59 -31.81 -20.20
N PRO A 187 7.39 -32.52 -19.36
CA PRO A 187 8.13 -33.72 -19.77
C PRO A 187 7.22 -34.93 -19.94
N PHE A 188 5.89 -34.77 -19.87
CA PHE A 188 4.88 -35.79 -20.03
C PHE A 188 3.73 -35.28 -20.93
N ASN A 189 2.89 -36.19 -21.42
CA ASN A 189 1.72 -35.78 -22.21
C ASN A 189 0.64 -35.16 -21.30
N ALA A 190 0.64 -33.83 -21.23
CA ALA A 190 -0.31 -33.06 -20.42
C ALA A 190 -1.67 -32.83 -21.12
N MET A 191 -1.92 -33.43 -22.27
CA MET A 191 -3.13 -33.19 -23.07
C MET A 191 -4.16 -34.32 -22.93
N SER A 192 -3.86 -35.42 -22.22
CA SER A 192 -4.75 -36.57 -22.11
C SER A 192 -4.75 -37.18 -20.70
N GLY A 193 -5.90 -37.76 -20.33
CA GLY A 193 -6.06 -38.57 -19.14
C GLY A 193 -5.76 -37.85 -17.82
N THR A 194 -5.27 -38.60 -16.84
CA THR A 194 -4.98 -38.11 -15.49
C THR A 194 -3.89 -37.05 -15.48
N MET A 195 -2.94 -37.09 -16.42
CA MET A 195 -1.84 -36.11 -16.50
C MET A 195 -2.33 -34.72 -16.91
N TYR A 196 -3.40 -34.65 -17.72
CA TYR A 196 -4.09 -33.38 -18.01
C TYR A 196 -4.68 -32.76 -16.73
N ILE A 197 -5.36 -33.55 -15.91
CA ILE A 197 -5.98 -33.05 -14.66
C ILE A 197 -4.90 -32.52 -13.71
N ILE A 198 -3.78 -33.24 -13.59
CA ILE A 198 -2.63 -32.84 -12.75
C ILE A 198 -2.04 -31.51 -13.28
N ALA A 199 -1.77 -31.42 -14.57
CA ALA A 199 -1.22 -30.22 -15.19
C ALA A 199 -2.19 -29.02 -15.05
N PHE A 200 -3.48 -29.25 -15.26
CA PHE A 200 -4.52 -28.23 -15.11
C PHE A 200 -4.59 -27.71 -13.67
N ALA A 201 -4.68 -28.61 -12.68
CA ALA A 201 -4.72 -28.24 -11.27
C ALA A 201 -3.46 -27.46 -10.84
N PHE A 202 -2.28 -27.92 -11.29
CA PHE A 202 -1.01 -27.27 -11.07
C PHE A 202 -0.98 -25.84 -11.64
N GLN A 203 -1.46 -25.65 -12.86
CA GLN A 203 -1.53 -24.33 -13.50
C GLN A 203 -2.52 -23.40 -12.81
N VAL A 204 -3.70 -23.87 -12.43
CA VAL A 204 -4.71 -23.08 -11.68
C VAL A 204 -4.14 -22.65 -10.32
N TYR A 205 -3.45 -23.57 -9.63
CA TYR A 205 -2.78 -23.27 -8.37
C TYR A 205 -1.76 -22.12 -8.56
N TRP A 206 -0.87 -22.23 -9.55
CA TRP A 206 0.15 -21.22 -9.77
C TRP A 206 -0.40 -19.90 -10.32
N LEU A 207 -1.46 -19.93 -11.09
CA LEU A 207 -2.15 -18.73 -11.54
C LEU A 207 -2.69 -17.93 -10.34
N LEU A 208 -3.37 -18.62 -9.42
CA LEU A 208 -3.90 -18.02 -8.20
C LEU A 208 -2.79 -17.45 -7.31
N PHE A 209 -1.77 -18.26 -7.02
CA PHE A 209 -0.70 -17.84 -6.11
C PHE A 209 0.19 -16.76 -6.71
N SER A 210 0.47 -16.78 -8.01
CA SER A 210 1.22 -15.73 -8.70
C SER A 210 0.49 -14.38 -8.63
N MET A 211 -0.81 -14.38 -8.91
CA MET A 211 -1.63 -13.16 -8.74
C MET A 211 -1.67 -12.70 -7.29
N ALA A 212 -1.84 -13.62 -6.35
CA ALA A 212 -1.86 -13.28 -4.92
C ALA A 212 -0.52 -12.71 -4.44
N ILE A 213 0.61 -13.29 -4.83
CA ILE A 213 1.95 -12.80 -4.50
C ILE A 213 2.14 -11.37 -4.99
N ALA A 214 1.81 -11.10 -6.26
CA ALA A 214 1.97 -9.78 -6.85
C ALA A 214 1.05 -8.75 -6.17
N ASN A 215 -0.24 -9.05 -6.07
CA ASN A 215 -1.25 -8.11 -5.58
C ASN A 215 -1.15 -7.82 -4.08
N LEU A 216 -0.82 -8.81 -3.24
CA LEU A 216 -0.68 -8.58 -1.79
C LEU A 216 0.48 -7.67 -1.45
N MET A 217 1.58 -7.73 -2.21
CA MET A 217 2.69 -6.81 -2.07
C MET A 217 2.27 -5.37 -2.42
N ASP A 218 1.48 -5.21 -3.49
CA ASP A 218 0.96 -3.93 -3.93
C ASP A 218 -0.03 -3.34 -2.92
N VAL A 219 -0.91 -4.17 -2.37
CA VAL A 219 -1.84 -3.77 -1.29
C VAL A 219 -1.10 -3.32 -0.04
N MET A 220 0.00 -3.99 0.33
CA MET A 220 0.80 -3.59 1.48
C MET A 220 1.42 -2.19 1.27
N PHE A 221 2.01 -1.97 0.10
CA PHE A 221 2.56 -0.66 -0.28
C PHE A 221 1.48 0.44 -0.21
N CYS A 222 0.35 0.24 -0.87
CA CYS A 222 -0.75 1.22 -0.87
C CYS A 222 -1.35 1.42 0.53
N SER A 223 -1.41 0.37 1.36
CA SER A 223 -1.85 0.48 2.75
C SER A 223 -0.97 1.41 3.57
N TRP A 224 0.34 1.36 3.38
CA TRP A 224 1.25 2.29 4.04
C TRP A 224 1.09 3.72 3.56
N LEU A 225 0.85 3.93 2.26
CA LEU A 225 0.55 5.27 1.73
C LEU A 225 -0.78 5.81 2.25
N ILE A 226 -1.83 4.98 2.31
CA ILE A 226 -3.12 5.38 2.89
C ILE A 226 -2.92 5.86 4.33
N PHE A 227 -2.18 5.12 5.13
CA PHE A 227 -1.91 5.51 6.51
C PHE A 227 -1.15 6.84 6.57
N ALA A 228 -0.09 7.00 5.79
CA ALA A 228 0.69 8.24 5.75
C ALA A 228 -0.21 9.44 5.38
N CYS A 229 -1.08 9.29 4.38
CA CYS A 229 -2.04 10.33 3.98
C CYS A 229 -3.03 10.67 5.10
N GLU A 230 -3.60 9.67 5.80
CA GLU A 230 -4.53 9.93 6.90
C GLU A 230 -3.82 10.60 8.09
N GLN A 231 -2.54 10.27 8.35
CA GLN A 231 -1.75 10.97 9.36
C GLN A 231 -1.48 12.43 8.96
N LEU A 232 -1.22 12.72 7.69
CA LEU A 232 -1.09 14.09 7.20
C LEU A 232 -2.40 14.87 7.31
N GLN A 233 -3.53 14.23 7.01
CA GLN A 233 -4.86 14.83 7.20
C GLN A 233 -5.14 15.13 8.67
N HIS A 234 -4.75 14.22 9.58
CA HIS A 234 -4.84 14.49 11.03
C HIS A 234 -4.00 15.70 11.43
N LEU A 235 -2.74 15.77 10.98
CA LEU A 235 -1.87 16.91 11.26
C LEU A 235 -2.43 18.23 10.74
N LYS A 236 -3.06 18.24 9.56
CA LYS A 236 -3.77 19.42 9.02
C LYS A 236 -4.96 19.80 9.88
N ALA A 237 -5.77 18.81 10.27
CA ALA A 237 -6.98 19.05 11.05
C ALA A 237 -6.71 19.64 12.44
N ILE A 238 -5.60 19.27 13.08
CA ILE A 238 -5.23 19.80 14.41
C ILE A 238 -4.45 21.11 14.35
N MET A 239 -4.08 21.61 13.16
CA MET A 239 -3.27 22.82 13.03
C MET A 239 -4.04 24.07 13.52
N LYS A 240 -5.28 24.26 13.04
CA LYS A 240 -6.11 25.41 13.45
C LYS A 240 -6.38 25.42 14.95
N PRO A 241 -6.90 24.33 15.59
CA PRO A 241 -7.08 24.30 17.03
C PRO A 241 -5.78 24.51 17.83
N LEU A 242 -4.63 24.06 17.28
CA LEU A 242 -3.33 24.27 17.90
C LEU A 242 -2.96 25.76 17.93
N MET A 243 -3.24 26.51 16.84
CA MET A 243 -3.01 27.94 16.78
C MET A 243 -3.97 28.71 17.70
N GLU A 244 -5.25 28.34 17.74
CA GLU A 244 -6.23 28.92 18.66
C GLU A 244 -5.84 28.70 20.13
N LEU A 245 -5.30 27.52 20.48
CA LEU A 245 -4.75 27.24 21.80
C LEU A 245 -3.55 28.14 22.13
N SER A 246 -2.73 28.49 21.14
CA SER A 246 -1.53 29.31 21.32
C SER A 246 -1.82 30.81 21.25
N ALA A 247 -3.00 31.21 20.78
CA ALA A 247 -3.38 32.60 20.71
C ALA A 247 -3.57 33.20 22.11
N SER A 248 -3.18 34.47 22.28
CA SER A 248 -3.34 35.22 23.53
C SER A 248 -4.78 35.72 23.65
N LEU A 249 -5.72 34.86 23.98
CA LEU A 249 -7.08 35.27 24.25
C LEU A 249 -7.25 35.52 25.76
N ASP A 250 -7.69 36.72 26.13
CA ASP A 250 -8.06 37.08 27.50
C ASP A 250 -9.22 36.25 28.06
N THR A 251 -9.83 35.42 27.26
CA THR A 251 -10.93 34.54 27.63
C THR A 251 -10.52 33.08 27.52
N TYR A 252 -9.92 32.57 28.56
CA TYR A 252 -9.78 31.12 28.76
C TYR A 252 -11.17 30.50 28.88
N ARG A 253 -11.62 29.84 27.82
CA ARG A 253 -12.79 28.94 27.89
C ARG A 253 -12.29 27.53 28.25
N PRO A 254 -12.88 26.89 29.29
CA PRO A 254 -12.44 25.58 29.75
C PRO A 254 -12.62 24.42 28.74
N ASN A 255 -13.12 24.69 27.54
CA ASN A 255 -13.54 23.71 26.56
C ASN A 255 -12.58 23.53 25.37
N THR A 256 -11.27 23.52 25.63
CA THR A 256 -10.25 23.25 24.58
C THR A 256 -10.44 21.90 23.89
N ALA A 257 -10.99 20.89 24.57
CA ALA A 257 -11.32 19.61 23.98
C ALA A 257 -12.44 19.69 22.91
N GLU A 258 -13.39 20.62 23.06
CA GLU A 258 -14.44 20.85 22.05
C GLU A 258 -13.92 21.52 20.78
N LEU A 259 -12.89 22.36 20.86
CA LEU A 259 -12.24 22.95 19.67
C LEU A 259 -11.67 21.85 18.76
N PHE A 260 -11.07 20.83 19.33
CA PHE A 260 -10.54 19.71 18.57
C PHE A 260 -11.64 18.77 18.04
N ARG A 261 -12.79 18.68 18.72
CA ARG A 261 -14.00 18.00 18.23
C ARG A 261 -14.60 18.71 17.01
N ALA A 262 -14.80 20.02 17.09
CA ALA A 262 -15.42 20.81 16.02
C ALA A 262 -14.61 20.74 14.72
N SER A 263 -13.28 20.88 14.80
CA SER A 263 -12.40 20.80 13.62
C SER A 263 -12.43 19.43 12.95
N SER A 264 -12.73 18.37 13.68
CA SER A 264 -12.84 17.01 13.12
C SER A 264 -14.21 16.70 12.53
N THR A 265 -15.24 17.54 12.78
CA THR A 265 -16.63 17.26 12.40
C THR A 265 -17.01 17.81 11.02
N GLU A 266 -16.25 18.76 10.45
CA GLU A 266 -16.57 19.42 9.17
C GLU A 266 -16.58 18.49 7.93
N LYS A 267 -16.21 17.21 8.03
CA LYS A 267 -16.22 16.26 6.91
C LYS A 267 -16.84 14.88 7.22
N SER A 268 -17.78 14.78 8.17
CA SER A 268 -18.40 13.49 8.45
C SER A 268 -19.91 13.55 8.43
N GLU A 269 -20.50 13.03 7.36
CA GLU A 269 -21.84 12.45 7.41
C GLU A 269 -21.90 11.36 8.50
N LYS A 270 -22.87 11.50 9.37
CA LYS A 270 -23.43 10.60 10.36
C LYS A 270 -22.75 9.25 10.57
N ILE A 271 -21.99 9.13 11.64
CA ILE A 271 -21.72 7.88 12.34
C ILE A 271 -22.57 7.88 13.61
N PRO A 272 -23.24 6.77 13.98
CA PRO A 272 -24.14 6.76 15.12
C PRO A 272 -23.39 7.04 16.42
N ASP A 273 -23.99 7.89 17.23
CA ASP A 273 -23.61 8.20 18.61
C ASP A 273 -23.67 6.94 19.48
N THR A 274 -22.54 6.30 19.68
CA THR A 274 -22.34 5.36 20.80
C THR A 274 -20.87 5.21 21.13
N VAL A 275 -20.25 6.22 21.67
CA VAL A 275 -19.23 6.12 22.74
C VAL A 275 -19.21 7.48 23.44
N ASP A 276 -20.00 7.58 24.46
CA ASP A 276 -19.90 8.63 25.48
C ASP A 276 -18.61 8.38 26.29
N MET A 277 -17.46 8.75 25.73
CA MET A 277 -16.22 8.75 26.52
C MET A 277 -16.20 10.02 27.36
N ASP A 278 -16.51 9.81 28.63
CA ASP A 278 -16.58 10.81 29.68
C ASP A 278 -15.33 11.71 29.68
N ILE A 279 -15.51 12.95 29.25
CA ILE A 279 -14.52 14.03 29.26
C ILE A 279 -13.95 14.27 30.68
N ARG A 280 -14.59 13.70 31.72
CA ARG A 280 -14.12 13.76 33.11
C ARG A 280 -12.71 13.22 33.30
N GLY A 281 -12.26 12.27 32.45
CA GLY A 281 -10.89 11.75 32.51
C GLY A 281 -9.80 12.78 32.26
N ILE A 282 -10.03 13.78 31.41
CA ILE A 282 -9.06 14.85 31.11
C ILE A 282 -9.04 15.89 32.24
N TYR A 283 -10.19 16.10 32.89
CA TYR A 283 -10.29 17.04 34.01
C TYR A 283 -9.88 16.42 35.34
N SER A 284 -10.00 15.11 35.54
CA SER A 284 -9.52 14.41 36.73
C SER A 284 -7.99 14.48 36.84
N THR A 285 -7.29 14.39 35.69
CA THR A 285 -5.82 14.56 35.68
C THR A 285 -5.41 15.99 36.05
N GLN A 286 -6.26 16.98 35.78
CA GLN A 286 -6.03 18.37 36.17
C GLN A 286 -6.27 18.60 37.69
N GLN A 287 -7.20 17.84 38.30
CA GLN A 287 -7.43 17.85 39.74
C GLN A 287 -6.32 17.11 40.51
N ASP A 288 -5.81 15.99 39.98
CA ASP A 288 -4.71 15.25 40.61
C ASP A 288 -3.39 16.03 40.55
N PHE A 289 -3.13 16.81 39.50
CA PHE A 289 -1.96 17.70 39.45
C PHE A 289 -2.05 18.85 40.48
N GLY A 290 -3.26 19.28 40.82
CA GLY A 290 -3.52 20.25 41.88
C GLY A 290 -3.36 19.65 43.29
N MET A 291 -3.61 18.34 43.48
CA MET A 291 -3.49 17.65 44.74
C MET A 291 -2.05 17.26 45.12
N THR A 292 -1.24 16.91 44.12
CA THR A 292 0.18 16.56 44.38
C THR A 292 1.02 17.75 44.84
N LEU A 293 0.61 18.97 44.55
CA LEU A 293 1.24 20.20 45.08
C LEU A 293 0.71 20.62 46.48
N ARG A 294 -0.34 19.95 46.97
CA ARG A 294 -0.91 20.24 48.32
C ARG A 294 -0.21 19.50 49.47
N GLY A 295 0.70 18.59 49.16
CA GLY A 295 1.37 17.76 50.18
C GLY A 295 2.61 18.35 50.85
N ALA A 296 3.10 19.52 50.42
CA ALA A 296 4.18 20.23 51.14
C ALA A 296 3.60 21.49 51.75
N GLY A 297 3.42 21.45 53.06
CA GLY A 297 2.83 22.51 53.84
C GLY A 297 3.48 23.88 53.62
N GLY A 298 2.76 24.74 52.95
CA GLY A 298 3.09 26.14 52.76
C GLY A 298 1.84 26.90 52.37
N ARG A 299 1.42 27.83 53.21
CA ARG A 299 0.37 28.82 52.99
C ARG A 299 0.68 29.54 51.68
N LEU A 300 0.01 29.16 50.55
CA LEU A 300 0.04 29.93 49.34
C LEU A 300 -0.70 31.25 49.57
N GLN A 301 0.06 32.29 49.86
CA GLN A 301 -0.39 33.66 49.67
C GLN A 301 -0.73 33.82 48.19
N THR A 302 -1.97 34.17 47.92
CA THR A 302 -2.45 34.72 46.67
C THR A 302 -1.74 36.04 46.41
N PHE A 303 -0.47 35.97 45.99
CA PHE A 303 0.12 37.10 45.29
C PHE A 303 -0.53 37.16 43.92
N GLY A 304 -1.19 38.24 43.64
CA GLY A 304 -1.57 38.63 42.27
C GLY A 304 -0.29 38.76 41.45
N GLN A 305 0.19 37.65 40.95
CA GLN A 305 1.28 37.62 39.99
C GLN A 305 0.75 38.25 38.72
N GLN A 306 1.02 39.54 38.57
CA GLN A 306 0.92 40.24 37.31
C GLN A 306 1.65 39.40 36.28
N ASN A 307 0.90 38.82 35.38
CA ASN A 307 1.39 37.91 34.34
C ASN A 307 2.24 38.74 33.36
N ASN A 308 3.54 38.86 33.64
CA ASN A 308 4.51 39.56 32.80
C ASN A 308 4.87 38.75 31.52
N ASN A 309 4.03 37.83 31.15
CA ASN A 309 4.24 37.06 29.91
C ASN A 309 3.81 37.91 28.73
N PRO A 310 4.71 38.29 27.80
CA PRO A 310 4.40 39.17 26.66
C PRO A 310 3.32 38.59 25.75
N ASN A 311 2.99 37.32 25.89
CA ASN A 311 2.02 36.61 25.05
C ASN A 311 0.63 36.46 25.71
N GLY A 312 0.36 36.99 26.90
CA GLY A 312 -0.95 36.92 27.58
C GLY A 312 -1.40 35.51 28.03
N LEU A 313 -0.60 34.47 27.79
CA LEU A 313 -0.90 33.07 28.13
C LEU A 313 -0.59 32.80 29.61
N THR A 314 -1.43 32.00 30.28
CA THR A 314 -1.06 31.44 31.56
C THR A 314 0.10 30.45 31.42
N PRO A 315 0.99 30.27 32.41
CA PRO A 315 2.10 29.33 32.33
C PRO A 315 1.68 27.89 32.01
N LYS A 316 0.47 27.50 32.42
CA LYS A 316 -0.11 26.17 32.06
C LYS A 316 -0.50 26.06 30.58
N GLN A 317 -1.10 27.10 30.03
CA GLN A 317 -1.48 27.16 28.63
C GLN A 317 -0.24 27.16 27.72
N GLU A 318 0.77 27.94 28.09
CA GLU A 318 2.05 27.94 27.37
C GLU A 318 2.72 26.57 27.37
N MET A 319 2.77 25.89 28.51
CA MET A 319 3.32 24.54 28.60
C MET A 319 2.50 23.55 27.77
N LEU A 320 1.17 23.67 27.76
CA LEU A 320 0.28 22.82 26.98
C LEU A 320 0.44 23.06 25.46
N ALA A 321 0.50 24.32 25.02
CA ALA A 321 0.75 24.70 23.64
C ALA A 321 2.12 24.18 23.15
N ARG A 322 3.16 24.36 23.96
CA ARG A 322 4.52 23.86 23.68
C ARG A 322 4.57 22.34 23.55
N SER A 323 3.88 21.61 24.42
CA SER A 323 3.80 20.14 24.35
C SER A 323 3.01 19.66 23.12
N ALA A 324 1.96 20.37 22.73
CA ALA A 324 1.16 20.09 21.55
C ALA A 324 1.93 20.38 20.24
N ILE A 325 2.69 21.48 20.17
CA ILE A 325 3.61 21.79 19.07
C ILE A 325 4.67 20.67 18.95
N LYS A 326 5.27 20.26 20.07
CA LYS A 326 6.24 19.17 20.09
C LYS A 326 5.63 17.86 19.54
N TYR A 327 4.42 17.51 19.97
CA TYR A 327 3.70 16.35 19.45
C TYR A 327 3.53 16.43 17.93
N TRP A 328 3.05 17.57 17.42
CA TRP A 328 2.84 17.77 15.98
C TRP A 328 4.14 17.57 15.18
N VAL A 329 5.23 18.19 15.63
CA VAL A 329 6.55 18.08 14.99
C VAL A 329 7.05 16.63 14.98
N GLU A 330 6.96 15.93 16.11
CA GLU A 330 7.41 14.54 16.22
C GLU A 330 6.54 13.60 15.35
N ARG A 331 5.24 13.87 15.27
CA ARG A 331 4.34 13.11 14.40
C ARG A 331 4.64 13.36 12.92
N HIS A 332 4.87 14.60 12.52
CA HIS A 332 5.29 14.93 11.16
C HIS A 332 6.61 14.26 10.78
N LYS A 333 7.62 14.35 11.64
CA LYS A 333 8.90 13.64 11.46
C LYS A 333 8.72 12.13 11.35
N HIS A 334 7.77 11.56 12.08
CA HIS A 334 7.45 10.13 11.98
C HIS A 334 6.89 9.79 10.59
N VAL A 335 5.94 10.59 10.06
CA VAL A 335 5.40 10.39 8.71
C VAL A 335 6.50 10.52 7.65
N VAL A 336 7.36 11.54 7.74
CA VAL A 336 8.51 11.73 6.83
C VAL A 336 9.42 10.49 6.83
N ARG A 337 9.78 9.98 8.02
CA ARG A 337 10.61 8.76 8.14
C ARG A 337 9.90 7.53 7.59
N LEU A 338 8.60 7.41 7.79
CA LEU A 338 7.81 6.31 7.25
C LEU A 338 7.81 6.33 5.72
N VAL A 339 7.51 7.49 5.11
CA VAL A 339 7.50 7.65 3.64
C VAL A 339 8.88 7.36 3.05
N ALA A 340 9.96 7.87 3.67
CA ALA A 340 11.33 7.58 3.24
C ALA A 340 11.63 6.07 3.31
N SER A 341 11.24 5.40 4.39
CA SER A 341 11.45 3.96 4.57
C SER A 341 10.63 3.12 3.58
N ILE A 342 9.41 3.56 3.22
CA ILE A 342 8.61 2.93 2.16
C ILE A 342 9.34 3.06 0.81
N GLY A 343 9.85 4.25 0.49
CA GLY A 343 10.62 4.51 -0.73
C GLY A 343 11.87 3.62 -0.83
N ASP A 344 12.62 3.48 0.27
CA ASP A 344 13.80 2.60 0.34
C ASP A 344 13.44 1.11 0.16
N THR A 345 12.27 0.71 0.66
CA THR A 345 11.81 -0.68 0.59
C THR A 345 11.25 -1.05 -0.78
N TYR A 346 10.49 -0.17 -1.41
CA TYR A 346 9.76 -0.49 -2.64
C TYR A 346 10.34 0.15 -3.90
N GLY A 347 11.22 1.12 -3.79
CA GLY A 347 11.68 1.94 -4.94
C GLY A 347 12.20 1.12 -6.12
N THR A 348 13.05 0.14 -5.87
CA THR A 348 13.60 -0.73 -6.94
C THR A 348 12.52 -1.69 -7.49
N ALA A 349 11.65 -2.22 -6.63
CA ALA A 349 10.54 -3.07 -7.07
C ALA A 349 9.57 -2.29 -7.97
N LEU A 350 9.31 -1.01 -7.65
CA LEU A 350 8.49 -0.12 -8.47
C LEU A 350 9.11 0.16 -9.84
N LEU A 351 10.43 0.32 -9.92
CA LEU A 351 11.13 0.48 -11.20
C LEU A 351 10.87 -0.73 -12.10
N PHE A 352 11.13 -1.93 -11.60
CA PHE A 352 10.90 -3.15 -12.39
C PHE A 352 9.42 -3.35 -12.72
N HIS A 353 8.52 -3.03 -11.77
CA HIS A 353 7.08 -3.09 -12.01
C HIS A 353 6.67 -2.20 -13.20
N MET A 354 7.10 -0.95 -13.22
CA MET A 354 6.76 -0.02 -14.31
C MET A 354 7.34 -0.44 -15.64
N LEU A 355 8.59 -0.92 -15.68
CA LEU A 355 9.22 -1.42 -16.90
C LEU A 355 8.46 -2.62 -17.48
N VAL A 356 8.23 -3.65 -16.67
CA VAL A 356 7.53 -4.87 -17.12
C VAL A 356 6.09 -4.54 -17.53
N SER A 357 5.39 -3.70 -16.77
CA SER A 357 4.02 -3.29 -17.10
C SER A 357 3.94 -2.51 -18.40
N THR A 358 4.88 -1.61 -18.68
CA THR A 358 4.93 -0.85 -19.95
C THR A 358 5.10 -1.79 -21.15
N ILE A 359 6.03 -2.75 -21.05
CA ILE A 359 6.23 -3.77 -22.11
C ILE A 359 4.95 -4.61 -22.27
N THR A 360 4.38 -5.09 -21.18
CA THR A 360 3.15 -5.91 -21.21
C THR A 360 1.98 -5.15 -21.81
N LEU A 361 1.77 -3.89 -21.45
CA LEU A 361 0.71 -3.05 -22.01
C LEU A 361 0.89 -2.82 -23.51
N THR A 362 2.12 -2.60 -23.95
CA THR A 362 2.44 -2.43 -25.39
C THR A 362 2.10 -3.69 -26.18
N LEU A 363 2.49 -4.87 -25.69
CA LEU A 363 2.19 -6.14 -26.34
C LEU A 363 0.69 -6.46 -26.32
N LEU A 364 -0.01 -6.14 -25.22
CA LEU A 364 -1.46 -6.31 -25.12
C LEU A 364 -2.21 -5.37 -26.08
N ALA A 365 -1.76 -4.12 -26.21
CA ALA A 365 -2.30 -3.18 -27.19
C ALA A 365 -2.11 -3.70 -28.61
N TYR A 366 -0.93 -4.25 -28.94
CA TYR A 366 -0.69 -4.89 -30.22
C TYR A 366 -1.61 -6.11 -30.45
N GLN A 367 -1.79 -6.97 -29.45
CA GLN A 367 -2.73 -8.10 -29.54
C GLN A 367 -4.18 -7.65 -29.71
N ALA A 368 -4.59 -6.55 -29.11
CA ALA A 368 -5.92 -6.00 -29.25
C ALA A 368 -6.25 -5.63 -30.72
N THR A 369 -5.25 -5.28 -31.55
CA THR A 369 -5.47 -5.05 -33.00
C THR A 369 -5.80 -6.31 -33.81
N LYS A 370 -5.58 -7.49 -33.24
CA LYS A 370 -5.86 -8.77 -33.86
C LYS A 370 -7.24 -9.32 -33.52
N ILE A 371 -8.01 -8.59 -32.73
CA ILE A 371 -9.35 -8.99 -32.34
C ILE A 371 -10.30 -8.86 -33.54
N ASN A 372 -10.79 -9.99 -34.04
CA ASN A 372 -11.78 -10.09 -35.10
C ASN A 372 -13.09 -10.59 -34.49
N GLY A 373 -13.92 -9.65 -33.98
CA GLY A 373 -15.20 -9.98 -33.36
C GLY A 373 -15.14 -10.31 -31.86
N ILE A 374 -16.33 -10.55 -31.30
CA ILE A 374 -16.50 -10.86 -29.88
C ILE A 374 -16.27 -12.36 -29.66
N ASN A 375 -15.09 -12.73 -29.21
CA ASN A 375 -14.68 -14.09 -28.91
C ASN A 375 -13.91 -14.21 -27.60
N VAL A 376 -13.60 -15.43 -27.18
CA VAL A 376 -12.84 -15.70 -25.94
C VAL A 376 -11.50 -14.97 -25.92
N TYR A 377 -10.84 -14.86 -27.07
CA TYR A 377 -9.59 -14.15 -27.22
C TYR A 377 -9.74 -12.64 -26.95
N ALA A 378 -10.82 -12.02 -27.45
CA ALA A 378 -11.12 -10.62 -27.19
C ALA A 378 -11.32 -10.35 -25.67
N PHE A 379 -12.13 -11.17 -25.01
CA PHE A 379 -12.38 -11.04 -23.56
C PHE A 379 -11.10 -11.21 -22.74
N SER A 380 -10.27 -12.19 -23.05
CA SER A 380 -9.01 -12.43 -22.33
C SER A 380 -8.02 -11.29 -22.52
N THR A 381 -7.87 -10.79 -23.76
CA THR A 381 -6.92 -9.70 -24.09
C THR A 381 -7.36 -8.38 -23.43
N ILE A 382 -8.64 -8.00 -23.57
CA ILE A 382 -9.18 -6.78 -22.99
C ILE A 382 -9.17 -6.88 -21.46
N GLY A 383 -9.52 -8.03 -20.89
CA GLY A 383 -9.50 -8.27 -19.45
C GLY A 383 -8.10 -8.11 -18.88
N TYR A 384 -7.10 -8.67 -19.54
CA TYR A 384 -5.71 -8.56 -19.06
C TYR A 384 -5.14 -7.15 -19.28
N LEU A 385 -5.48 -6.49 -20.38
CA LEU A 385 -5.13 -5.08 -20.62
C LEU A 385 -5.68 -4.19 -19.49
N SER A 386 -6.97 -4.34 -19.16
CA SER A 386 -7.63 -3.59 -18.10
C SER A 386 -7.02 -3.88 -16.73
N TYR A 387 -6.67 -5.13 -16.45
CA TYR A 387 -6.01 -5.54 -15.22
C TYR A 387 -4.63 -4.88 -15.07
N THR A 388 -3.77 -4.95 -16.09
CA THR A 388 -2.42 -4.37 -16.04
C THR A 388 -2.45 -2.85 -15.97
N LEU A 389 -3.37 -2.23 -16.73
CA LEU A 389 -3.60 -0.78 -16.68
C LEU A 389 -4.07 -0.35 -15.29
N GLY A 390 -4.99 -1.11 -14.70
CA GLY A 390 -5.50 -0.88 -13.35
C GLY A 390 -4.40 -0.99 -12.28
N GLN A 391 -3.45 -1.91 -12.41
CA GLN A 391 -2.31 -2.02 -11.51
C GLN A 391 -1.41 -0.78 -11.56
N VAL A 392 -1.04 -0.30 -12.74
CA VAL A 392 -0.21 0.91 -12.90
C VAL A 392 -0.93 2.14 -12.34
N PHE A 393 -2.22 2.29 -12.70
CA PHE A 393 -3.05 3.38 -12.19
C PHE A 393 -3.16 3.38 -10.67
N HIS A 394 -3.29 2.20 -10.07
CA HIS A 394 -3.39 2.04 -8.63
C HIS A 394 -2.17 2.61 -7.88
N PHE A 395 -0.96 2.30 -8.34
CA PHE A 395 0.26 2.87 -7.76
C PHE A 395 0.31 4.39 -7.93
N CYS A 396 -0.01 4.86 -9.12
CA CYS A 396 0.08 6.27 -9.48
C CYS A 396 -0.92 7.13 -8.69
N ILE A 397 -2.15 6.66 -8.49
CA ILE A 397 -3.17 7.41 -7.73
C ILE A 397 -2.80 7.55 -6.24
N PHE A 398 -2.29 6.48 -5.60
CA PHE A 398 -1.88 6.57 -4.20
C PHE A 398 -0.59 7.37 -4.02
N GLY A 399 0.36 7.28 -4.96
CA GLY A 399 1.55 8.14 -4.97
C GLY A 399 1.21 9.61 -5.13
N ASN A 400 0.32 9.93 -6.07
CA ASN A 400 -0.15 11.30 -6.30
C ASN A 400 -0.89 11.87 -5.09
N ARG A 401 -1.76 11.06 -4.47
CA ARG A 401 -2.45 11.45 -3.23
C ARG A 401 -1.49 11.80 -2.11
N LEU A 402 -0.39 11.07 -1.95
CA LEU A 402 0.64 11.40 -0.97
C LEU A 402 1.27 12.77 -1.26
N ILE A 403 1.56 13.07 -2.53
CA ILE A 403 2.10 14.36 -2.96
C ILE A 403 1.13 15.49 -2.60
N GLU A 404 -0.14 15.35 -2.97
CA GLU A 404 -1.20 16.33 -2.69
C GLU A 404 -1.40 16.56 -1.19
N GLU A 405 -1.55 15.47 -0.42
CA GLU A 405 -1.76 15.56 1.03
C GLU A 405 -0.56 16.18 1.76
N SER A 406 0.66 15.90 1.31
CA SER A 406 1.86 16.47 1.93
C SER A 406 2.08 17.93 1.56
N SER A 407 1.78 18.35 0.33
CA SER A 407 1.87 19.77 -0.08
C SER A 407 0.84 20.63 0.60
N SER A 408 -0.39 20.12 0.79
CA SER A 408 -1.47 20.84 1.45
C SER A 408 -1.26 21.08 2.96
N VAL A 409 -0.24 20.45 3.58
CA VAL A 409 0.15 20.76 4.98
C VAL A 409 0.66 22.19 5.10
N MET A 410 1.43 22.68 4.12
CA MET A 410 1.90 24.06 4.08
C MET A 410 0.73 25.05 3.98
N GLU A 411 -0.23 24.76 3.11
CA GLU A 411 -1.44 25.59 2.95
C GLU A 411 -2.27 25.63 4.23
N ALA A 412 -2.45 24.47 4.90
CA ALA A 412 -3.14 24.40 6.18
C ALA A 412 -2.42 25.20 7.27
N ALA A 413 -1.08 25.20 7.30
CA ALA A 413 -0.32 26.00 8.23
C ALA A 413 -0.44 27.49 7.96
N TYR A 414 -0.37 27.89 6.69
CA TYR A 414 -0.48 29.30 6.29
C TYR A 414 -1.89 29.87 6.49
N SER A 415 -2.93 29.05 6.28
CA SER A 415 -4.33 29.49 6.39
C SER A 415 -4.85 29.64 7.81
N CYS A 416 -4.10 29.19 8.84
CA CYS A 416 -4.51 29.42 10.23
C CYS A 416 -4.21 30.88 10.66
N GLN A 417 -4.86 31.32 11.74
CA GLN A 417 -4.63 32.65 12.36
C GLN A 417 -3.34 32.65 13.20
N TRP A 418 -2.21 32.33 12.53
CA TRP A 418 -0.90 32.22 13.19
C TRP A 418 -0.36 33.56 13.70
N TYR A 419 -0.78 34.68 13.13
CA TYR A 419 -0.35 36.04 13.47
C TYR A 419 -0.84 36.47 14.86
N ASP A 420 -1.92 35.89 15.38
CA ASP A 420 -2.45 36.15 16.73
C ASP A 420 -1.82 35.22 17.79
N GLY A 421 -1.00 34.25 17.37
CA GLY A 421 -0.36 33.28 18.25
C GLY A 421 0.87 33.82 18.97
N SER A 422 1.37 33.03 19.92
CA SER A 422 2.65 33.28 20.60
C SER A 422 3.81 33.28 19.61
N GLU A 423 4.95 33.89 19.98
CA GLU A 423 6.16 33.91 19.12
C GLU A 423 6.66 32.48 18.81
N GLU A 424 6.48 31.53 19.72
CA GLU A 424 6.79 30.12 19.48
C GLU A 424 5.86 29.51 18.41
N ALA A 425 4.57 29.85 18.43
CA ALA A 425 3.60 29.41 17.42
C ALA A 425 3.89 30.00 16.05
N LYS A 426 4.25 31.28 15.96
CA LYS A 426 4.67 31.94 14.72
C LYS A 426 5.92 31.28 14.15
N THR A 427 6.92 31.07 14.97
CA THR A 427 8.15 30.37 14.58
C THR A 427 7.85 28.94 14.12
N PHE A 428 6.96 28.22 14.81
CA PHE A 428 6.53 26.88 14.43
C PHE A 428 5.90 26.88 13.03
N VAL A 429 4.95 27.78 12.75
CA VAL A 429 4.31 27.89 11.42
C VAL A 429 5.33 28.19 10.32
N GLN A 430 6.28 29.11 10.58
CA GLN A 430 7.37 29.40 9.63
C GLN A 430 8.20 28.17 9.30
N ILE A 431 8.59 27.40 10.33
CA ILE A 431 9.37 26.16 10.15
C ILE A 431 8.54 25.12 9.39
N VAL A 432 7.25 24.97 9.69
CA VAL A 432 6.36 24.06 8.97
C VAL A 432 6.25 24.46 7.50
N CYS A 433 5.98 25.74 7.22
CA CYS A 433 5.90 26.24 5.83
C CYS A 433 7.21 26.01 5.08
N GLN A 434 8.36 26.24 5.69
CA GLN A 434 9.67 26.00 5.07
C GLN A 434 9.93 24.50 4.83
N GLN A 435 9.60 23.65 5.80
CA GLN A 435 9.84 22.22 5.71
C GLN A 435 8.90 21.52 4.70
N CYS A 436 7.68 22.02 4.54
CA CYS A 436 6.65 21.45 3.67
C CYS A 436 6.65 22.04 2.25
N GLN A 437 7.59 22.92 1.88
CA GLN A 437 7.73 23.42 0.49
C GLN A 437 7.98 22.27 -0.49
N LYS A 438 8.71 21.25 -0.05
CA LYS A 438 8.95 20.05 -0.86
C LYS A 438 7.95 18.98 -0.46
N ALA A 439 7.04 18.64 -1.36
CA ALA A 439 6.09 17.55 -1.18
C ALA A 439 6.80 16.21 -0.95
N MET A 440 6.21 15.36 -0.11
CA MET A 440 6.67 13.98 0.06
C MET A 440 6.28 13.17 -1.16
N SER A 441 7.21 12.42 -1.71
CA SER A 441 6.95 11.56 -2.87
C SER A 441 7.69 10.23 -2.75
N ILE A 442 7.16 9.22 -3.40
CA ILE A 442 7.84 7.93 -3.57
C ILE A 442 8.50 7.92 -4.94
N SER A 443 9.75 7.51 -5.01
CA SER A 443 10.48 7.38 -6.27
C SER A 443 10.78 5.92 -6.62
N GLY A 444 10.65 5.57 -7.90
CA GLY A 444 11.11 4.30 -8.44
C GLY A 444 12.63 4.33 -8.65
N ALA A 445 13.39 3.81 -7.67
CA ALA A 445 14.86 3.77 -7.68
C ALA A 445 15.53 5.12 -8.05
N LYS A 446 14.90 6.25 -7.70
CA LYS A 446 15.33 7.63 -8.02
C LYS A 446 15.25 8.01 -9.52
N PHE A 447 14.70 7.17 -10.38
CA PHE A 447 14.54 7.47 -11.81
C PHE A 447 13.28 8.28 -12.11
N PHE A 448 12.20 8.01 -11.39
CA PHE A 448 10.91 8.68 -11.57
C PHE A 448 10.17 8.81 -10.24
N THR A 449 9.24 9.75 -10.19
CA THR A 449 8.30 9.90 -9.07
C THR A 449 6.99 9.19 -9.38
N VAL A 450 6.45 8.45 -8.42
CA VAL A 450 5.16 7.75 -8.56
C VAL A 450 4.05 8.79 -8.42
N SER A 451 3.46 9.18 -9.56
CA SER A 451 2.43 10.22 -9.67
C SER A 451 1.49 9.93 -10.85
N LEU A 452 0.42 10.70 -11.01
CA LEU A 452 -0.44 10.62 -12.19
C LEU A 452 0.29 11.06 -13.48
N ASP A 453 1.30 11.94 -13.39
CA ASP A 453 2.15 12.31 -14.53
C ASP A 453 2.96 11.10 -15.04
N LEU A 454 3.42 10.23 -14.12
CA LEU A 454 4.04 8.97 -14.49
C LEU A 454 3.06 8.08 -15.25
N PHE A 455 1.81 7.99 -14.79
CA PHE A 455 0.78 7.20 -15.48
C PHE A 455 0.55 7.70 -16.91
N ALA A 456 0.42 9.02 -17.09
CA ALA A 456 0.31 9.62 -18.42
C ALA A 456 1.54 9.33 -19.28
N SER A 457 2.75 9.40 -18.71
CA SER A 457 4.01 9.10 -19.41
C SER A 457 4.08 7.64 -19.85
N VAL A 458 3.64 6.70 -18.99
CA VAL A 458 3.57 5.27 -19.34
C VAL A 458 2.58 5.04 -20.48
N LEU A 459 1.41 5.67 -20.45
CA LEU A 459 0.45 5.59 -21.57
C LEU A 459 1.02 6.15 -22.85
N GLY A 460 1.70 7.30 -22.82
CA GLY A 460 2.38 7.88 -23.96
C GLY A 460 3.43 6.94 -24.56
N ALA A 461 4.25 6.30 -23.71
CA ALA A 461 5.24 5.30 -24.15
C ALA A 461 4.56 4.09 -24.79
N VAL A 462 3.48 3.56 -24.18
CA VAL A 462 2.71 2.42 -24.73
C VAL A 462 2.17 2.76 -26.12
N VAL A 463 1.57 3.94 -26.32
CA VAL A 463 1.05 4.37 -27.62
C VAL A 463 2.18 4.50 -28.64
N THR A 464 3.32 5.08 -28.25
CA THR A 464 4.47 5.24 -29.14
C THR A 464 5.02 3.89 -29.61
N TYR A 465 5.29 2.97 -28.68
CA TYR A 465 5.80 1.63 -29.03
C TYR A 465 4.77 0.78 -29.78
N PHE A 466 3.50 0.93 -29.44
CA PHE A 466 2.41 0.30 -30.19
C PHE A 466 2.40 0.74 -31.67
N MET A 467 2.53 2.05 -31.94
CA MET A 467 2.59 2.56 -33.32
C MET A 467 3.78 2.01 -34.08
N VAL A 468 4.95 1.89 -33.44
CA VAL A 468 6.15 1.27 -34.04
C VAL A 468 5.87 -0.22 -34.37
N LEU A 469 5.27 -0.98 -33.46
CA LEU A 469 4.94 -2.40 -33.70
C LEU A 469 3.94 -2.60 -34.83
N VAL A 470 3.00 -1.67 -35.01
CA VAL A 470 2.02 -1.73 -36.13
C VAL A 470 2.68 -1.39 -37.45
N GLN A 471 3.67 -0.48 -37.46
CA GLN A 471 4.39 -0.09 -38.69
C GLN A 471 5.39 -1.15 -39.17
N LEU A 472 5.94 -1.96 -38.27
CA LEU A 472 6.86 -3.06 -38.62
C LEU A 472 6.18 -4.26 -39.25
N LYS A 473 4.86 -4.22 -39.45
CA LYS A 473 4.04 -5.24 -40.09
C LYS A 473 3.87 -4.93 -41.55
#